data_d7630d31c02a8c73939418a3bf762cb5
#
_entry.id   d7630d31c02a8c73939418a3bf762cb5
#
_cell.length_a   1.000
_cell.length_b   1.000
_cell.length_c   1.000
_cell.angle_alpha   90.00
_cell.angle_beta   90.00
_cell.angle_gamma   90.00
#
_symmetry.space_group_name_H-M   'P 1'
#
loop_
_entity.id
_entity.type
_entity.pdbx_description
1 polymer ?
#
loop_
_entity_poly.entity_id
_entity_poly.type
_entity_poly.pdbx_seq_one_letter_code
_entity_poly.pdbx_strand_id
1 'polypeptide(L)'
;MSVSFDSSAFLATCSGRPGVYRMFDAEARLLYVGKAKNLKKRLSSYFRKTGQAPKTAALVARIAQVETTITANETEALLLEQTLIKEWRPPYNILLRDDKSYPYVFLSDGEFPRLGIHRGAKKAKGRYFGPYPSALAIRESLSLLQKTFLVRQCEDSYYRNRTRPCLQYQIKRCKGPCVGLVSPEEYAEDVRHSVMFLEGRSNALSEELSASMEKASMALEFERAAELRDQISMLRRVQDQQSMEGGSGDVDVVAVLLNPGGACVHLISVRGGRVLGSKNFFPQVAIEEEGGEVLMAFLAQYYLGNAERDLPSELIVNVQHEDFATLIEAVESLRGRSLSISLRVRGTRARWQQLAVTNAEQALAARLANRQHLAERFEALATVLEMDEPPQRMECFDISHSSGEATVASCVVFGPEGPLKSDYRRFNIEGVTPGDDYAAMHQALTRRFSKIKDGEGKLPDVLLVDGGKGQLAMAREVLQELAVPDLILLGVAKGTTRKPGLEVLYLNDAEHEFTLPGNSPALHLIQQIRDESHRFAITGHRARRAKARRTSTLEEVAGIGPKRRRELLNHFGGLQELSRASAEEIAKAPGISKKLAELIYATLHSE
;
A
#
# COMPACT_ATOMS: atom_id res chain seq x y z
N MET A 1 -23.81 15.15 35.90
CA MET A 1 -23.66 14.00 36.82
C MET A 1 -23.27 12.81 35.96
N SER A 2 -22.05 12.29 36.07
CA SER A 2 -21.63 11.10 35.35
C SER A 2 -22.38 9.90 35.95
N VAL A 3 -23.26 9.29 35.17
CA VAL A 3 -23.91 8.02 35.53
C VAL A 3 -22.80 6.99 35.57
N SER A 4 -22.34 6.61 36.76
CA SER A 4 -21.39 5.50 36.92
C SER A 4 -22.08 4.20 36.55
N PHE A 5 -21.49 3.41 35.65
CA PHE A 5 -22.00 2.10 35.28
C PHE A 5 -22.05 1.15 36.47
N ASP A 6 -23.24 0.66 36.80
CA ASP A 6 -23.41 -0.35 37.88
C ASP A 6 -23.02 -1.74 37.37
N SER A 7 -21.74 -2.05 37.51
CA SER A 7 -21.18 -3.34 37.12
C SER A 7 -21.73 -4.52 37.89
N SER A 8 -22.16 -4.31 39.16
CA SER A 8 -22.69 -5.37 40.04
C SER A 8 -24.07 -5.82 39.59
N ALA A 9 -24.96 -4.86 39.32
CA ALA A 9 -26.31 -5.14 38.80
C ALA A 9 -26.21 -5.79 37.41
N PHE A 10 -25.34 -5.31 36.55
CA PHE A 10 -25.13 -5.89 35.22
C PHE A 10 -24.62 -7.34 35.29
N LEU A 11 -23.58 -7.62 36.09
CA LEU A 11 -23.01 -8.96 36.24
C LEU A 11 -23.99 -9.97 36.88
N ALA A 12 -24.95 -9.50 37.67
CA ALA A 12 -26.01 -10.38 38.24
C ALA A 12 -26.86 -11.01 37.12
N THR A 13 -27.15 -10.26 36.05
CA THR A 13 -27.98 -10.68 34.92
C THR A 13 -27.19 -11.27 33.76
N CYS A 14 -25.86 -11.17 33.79
CA CYS A 14 -25.00 -11.60 32.69
C CYS A 14 -24.95 -13.12 32.54
N SER A 15 -25.08 -13.60 31.29
CA SER A 15 -25.06 -15.03 30.95
C SER A 15 -23.66 -15.63 31.10
N GLY A 16 -23.58 -16.91 31.50
CA GLY A 16 -22.35 -17.72 31.49
C GLY A 16 -22.06 -18.40 30.15
N ARG A 17 -22.83 -18.15 29.10
CA ARG A 17 -22.66 -18.75 27.76
C ARG A 17 -21.57 -18.05 26.97
N PRO A 18 -21.06 -18.68 25.86
CA PRO A 18 -20.20 -18.03 24.89
C PRO A 18 -20.90 -16.83 24.23
N GLY A 19 -20.10 -15.83 23.86
CA GLY A 19 -20.65 -14.67 23.16
C GLY A 19 -19.66 -13.52 23.02
N VAL A 20 -20.18 -12.40 22.50
CA VAL A 20 -19.46 -11.16 22.29
C VAL A 20 -20.03 -10.07 23.20
N TYR A 21 -19.17 -9.22 23.74
CA TYR A 21 -19.55 -8.06 24.52
C TYR A 21 -19.01 -6.78 23.88
N ARG A 22 -19.78 -5.71 24.00
CA ARG A 22 -19.50 -4.37 23.48
C ARG A 22 -19.54 -3.38 24.63
N MET A 23 -18.53 -2.53 24.73
CA MET A 23 -18.42 -1.51 25.77
C MET A 23 -18.55 -0.13 25.15
N PHE A 24 -19.43 0.70 25.67
CA PHE A 24 -19.75 2.03 25.17
C PHE A 24 -19.46 3.10 26.21
N ASP A 25 -19.11 4.33 25.75
CA ASP A 25 -19.01 5.52 26.60
C ASP A 25 -20.37 6.21 26.82
N ALA A 26 -20.37 7.33 27.55
CA ALA A 26 -21.58 8.10 27.86
C ALA A 26 -22.24 8.71 26.61
N GLU A 27 -21.50 8.91 25.53
CA GLU A 27 -21.97 9.38 24.24
C GLU A 27 -22.37 8.24 23.28
N ALA A 28 -22.53 7.02 23.80
CA ALA A 28 -22.86 5.80 23.05
C ALA A 28 -21.83 5.45 21.95
N ARG A 29 -20.57 5.90 22.09
CA ARG A 29 -19.50 5.50 21.19
C ARG A 29 -18.92 4.15 21.62
N LEU A 30 -18.73 3.25 20.68
CA LEU A 30 -18.17 1.92 20.93
C LEU A 30 -16.68 2.05 21.27
N LEU A 31 -16.31 1.67 22.49
CA LEU A 31 -14.93 1.71 23.00
C LEU A 31 -14.17 0.42 22.70
N TYR A 32 -14.82 -0.73 22.95
CA TYR A 32 -14.19 -2.04 22.89
C TYR A 32 -15.18 -3.13 22.51
N VAL A 33 -14.71 -4.13 21.76
CA VAL A 33 -15.42 -5.38 21.44
C VAL A 33 -14.55 -6.54 21.89
N GLY A 34 -15.11 -7.52 22.57
CA GLY A 34 -14.39 -8.72 22.96
C GLY A 34 -15.27 -9.97 22.95
N LYS A 35 -14.65 -11.12 22.70
CA LYS A 35 -15.30 -12.43 22.81
C LYS A 35 -15.07 -13.08 24.17
N ALA A 36 -15.90 -14.01 24.54
CA ALA A 36 -15.71 -14.81 25.73
C ALA A 36 -16.30 -16.21 25.58
N LYS A 37 -15.63 -17.22 26.13
CA LYS A 37 -16.17 -18.57 26.36
C LYS A 37 -17.28 -18.54 27.40
N ASN A 38 -17.15 -17.65 28.38
CA ASN A 38 -18.10 -17.38 29.43
C ASN A 38 -18.15 -15.86 29.67
N LEU A 39 -19.20 -15.23 29.16
CA LEU A 39 -19.38 -13.77 29.23
C LEU A 39 -19.32 -13.26 30.68
N LYS A 40 -20.02 -13.89 31.61
CA LYS A 40 -20.02 -13.48 33.02
C LYS A 40 -18.63 -13.52 33.65
N LYS A 41 -17.88 -14.62 33.44
CA LYS A 41 -16.53 -14.79 34.00
C LYS A 41 -15.57 -13.75 33.41
N ARG A 42 -15.61 -13.54 32.10
CA ARG A 42 -14.75 -12.57 31.39
C ARG A 42 -15.06 -11.14 31.80
N LEU A 43 -16.31 -10.74 31.81
CA LEU A 43 -16.72 -9.38 32.21
C LEU A 43 -16.44 -9.11 33.69
N SER A 44 -16.57 -10.10 34.56
CA SER A 44 -16.18 -9.96 35.97
C SER A 44 -14.69 -9.64 36.16
N SER A 45 -13.80 -10.09 35.24
CA SER A 45 -12.38 -9.79 35.33
C SER A 45 -12.07 -8.32 35.06
N TYR A 46 -12.85 -7.64 34.22
CA TYR A 46 -12.69 -6.20 33.95
C TYR A 46 -13.09 -5.31 35.12
N PHE A 47 -14.06 -5.75 35.95
CA PHE A 47 -14.59 -4.93 37.03
C PHE A 47 -14.00 -5.27 38.40
N ARG A 48 -12.91 -6.03 38.48
CA ARG A 48 -12.16 -6.26 39.73
C ARG A 48 -11.48 -4.98 40.20
N LYS A 49 -11.58 -4.72 41.52
CA LYS A 49 -11.02 -3.47 42.13
C LYS A 49 -9.49 -3.42 42.25
N THR A 50 -8.80 -4.53 42.06
CA THR A 50 -7.32 -4.61 42.25
C THR A 50 -6.65 -5.36 41.12
N GLY A 51 -5.44 -4.92 40.74
CA GLY A 51 -4.58 -5.62 39.77
C GLY A 51 -4.87 -5.34 38.29
N GLN A 52 -5.54 -4.24 37.97
CA GLN A 52 -5.76 -3.85 36.57
C GLN A 52 -4.56 -3.11 36.00
N ALA A 53 -4.20 -3.40 34.75
CA ALA A 53 -3.24 -2.61 34.00
C ALA A 53 -3.77 -1.17 33.80
N PRO A 54 -2.89 -0.13 33.78
CA PRO A 54 -3.30 1.27 33.70
C PRO A 54 -4.27 1.60 32.54
N LYS A 55 -4.04 1.02 31.37
CA LYS A 55 -4.88 1.23 30.19
C LYS A 55 -6.24 0.52 30.29
N THR A 56 -6.28 -0.65 30.91
CA THR A 56 -7.55 -1.36 31.22
C THR A 56 -8.38 -0.55 32.22
N ALA A 57 -7.72 0.01 33.23
CA ALA A 57 -8.37 0.91 34.17
C ALA A 57 -8.95 2.16 33.47
N ALA A 58 -8.21 2.74 32.51
CA ALA A 58 -8.67 3.86 31.69
C ALA A 58 -9.87 3.50 30.81
N LEU A 59 -9.92 2.29 30.23
CA LEU A 59 -11.09 1.79 29.51
C LEU A 59 -12.27 1.67 30.47
N VAL A 60 -12.09 0.97 31.58
CA VAL A 60 -13.17 0.71 32.56
C VAL A 60 -13.76 2.01 33.12
N ALA A 61 -12.92 3.04 33.38
CA ALA A 61 -13.37 4.35 33.84
C ALA A 61 -14.27 5.10 32.84
N ARG A 62 -14.21 4.75 31.56
CA ARG A 62 -15.03 5.38 30.49
C ARG A 62 -16.29 4.60 30.16
N ILE A 63 -16.46 3.38 30.65
CA ILE A 63 -17.62 2.54 30.35
C ILE A 63 -18.87 3.13 31.00
N ALA A 64 -19.86 3.45 30.17
CA ALA A 64 -21.21 3.84 30.62
C ALA A 64 -22.25 2.75 30.32
N GLN A 65 -22.02 1.90 29.33
CA GLN A 65 -22.93 0.81 28.96
C GLN A 65 -22.15 -0.39 28.46
N VAL A 66 -22.66 -1.60 28.76
CA VAL A 66 -22.15 -2.87 28.21
C VAL A 66 -23.32 -3.65 27.62
N GLU A 67 -23.14 -4.10 26.38
CA GLU A 67 -24.09 -4.98 25.69
C GLU A 67 -23.45 -6.34 25.45
N THR A 68 -24.25 -7.41 25.55
CA THR A 68 -23.80 -8.77 25.29
C THR A 68 -24.67 -9.45 24.23
N THR A 69 -24.02 -10.19 23.34
CA THR A 69 -24.67 -11.03 22.33
C THR A 69 -24.22 -12.47 22.56
N ILE A 70 -25.16 -13.36 22.89
CA ILE A 70 -24.88 -14.79 23.11
C ILE A 70 -24.75 -15.46 21.74
N THR A 71 -23.78 -16.35 21.61
CA THR A 71 -23.54 -17.18 20.42
C THR A 71 -23.68 -18.66 20.74
N ALA A 72 -23.83 -19.51 19.72
CA ALA A 72 -23.95 -20.95 19.92
C ALA A 72 -22.64 -21.58 20.44
N ASN A 73 -21.50 -21.07 19.96
CA ASN A 73 -20.14 -21.56 20.29
C ASN A 73 -19.11 -20.43 20.25
N GLU A 74 -17.86 -20.76 20.58
CA GLU A 74 -16.73 -19.82 20.59
C GLU A 74 -16.29 -19.38 19.19
N THR A 75 -16.43 -20.26 18.21
CA THR A 75 -16.11 -19.97 16.80
C THR A 75 -17.02 -18.89 16.25
N GLU A 76 -18.34 -18.97 16.52
CA GLU A 76 -19.29 -17.91 16.16
C GLU A 76 -18.98 -16.60 16.91
N ALA A 77 -18.59 -16.68 18.20
CA ALA A 77 -18.18 -15.50 18.95
C ALA A 77 -16.96 -14.82 18.31
N LEU A 78 -15.96 -15.59 17.89
CA LEU A 78 -14.78 -15.07 17.20
C LEU A 78 -15.15 -14.40 15.86
N LEU A 79 -16.00 -15.02 15.05
CA LEU A 79 -16.44 -14.47 13.77
C LEU A 79 -17.24 -13.17 13.94
N LEU A 80 -18.15 -13.14 14.94
CA LEU A 80 -18.93 -11.95 15.25
C LEU A 80 -18.04 -10.82 15.77
N GLU A 81 -17.10 -11.10 16.67
CA GLU A 81 -16.10 -10.15 17.16
C GLU A 81 -15.33 -9.53 16.01
N GLN A 82 -14.76 -10.34 15.10
CA GLN A 82 -14.00 -9.85 13.95
C GLN A 82 -14.85 -8.98 13.00
N THR A 83 -16.11 -9.33 12.81
CA THR A 83 -17.06 -8.55 12.01
C THR A 83 -17.28 -7.17 12.63
N LEU A 84 -17.55 -7.12 13.92
CA LEU A 84 -17.78 -5.87 14.65
C LEU A 84 -16.52 -4.99 14.74
N ILE A 85 -15.34 -5.58 14.98
CA ILE A 85 -14.07 -4.85 14.99
C ILE A 85 -13.78 -4.24 13.60
N LYS A 86 -14.04 -4.99 12.53
CA LYS A 86 -13.82 -4.51 11.15
C LYS A 86 -14.76 -3.35 10.81
N GLU A 87 -16.02 -3.45 11.19
CA GLU A 87 -17.06 -2.46 10.90
C GLU A 87 -16.86 -1.16 11.70
N TRP A 88 -16.69 -1.29 13.02
CA TRP A 88 -16.73 -0.16 13.96
C TRP A 88 -15.34 0.37 14.34
N ARG A 89 -14.29 -0.41 14.19
CA ARG A 89 -12.88 -0.06 14.52
C ARG A 89 -12.74 0.57 15.91
N PRO A 90 -13.13 -0.10 16.99
CA PRO A 90 -13.15 0.47 18.33
C PRO A 90 -11.73 0.88 18.79
N PRO A 91 -11.57 2.02 19.50
CA PRO A 91 -10.26 2.59 19.80
C PRO A 91 -9.39 1.77 20.75
N TYR A 92 -10.00 0.90 21.57
CA TYR A 92 -9.28 0.05 22.52
C TYR A 92 -9.01 -1.36 21.99
N ASN A 93 -9.52 -1.74 20.82
CA ASN A 93 -9.17 -2.99 20.18
C ASN A 93 -7.82 -2.92 19.45
N ILE A 94 -7.16 -4.08 19.36
CA ILE A 94 -6.00 -4.23 18.49
C ILE A 94 -6.47 -4.13 17.04
N LEU A 95 -5.99 -3.14 16.30
CA LEU A 95 -6.41 -2.90 14.92
C LEU A 95 -5.27 -3.12 13.93
N LEU A 96 -5.53 -3.94 12.92
CA LEU A 96 -4.66 -4.13 11.77
C LEU A 96 -5.03 -3.13 10.66
N ARG A 97 -4.14 -2.22 10.34
CA ARG A 97 -4.32 -1.27 9.23
C ARG A 97 -3.75 -1.83 7.93
N ASP A 98 -4.39 -2.85 7.35
CA ASP A 98 -3.99 -3.40 6.04
C ASP A 98 -5.20 -3.75 5.18
N ASP A 99 -5.77 -2.74 4.51
CA ASP A 99 -6.89 -2.87 3.59
C ASP A 99 -6.45 -3.19 2.14
N LYS A 100 -5.14 -3.35 1.88
CA LYS A 100 -4.64 -3.53 0.51
C LYS A 100 -4.71 -4.99 0.08
N SER A 101 -5.29 -5.24 -1.10
CA SER A 101 -5.21 -6.54 -1.77
C SER A 101 -3.76 -6.86 -2.16
N TYR A 102 -3.32 -8.09 -1.86
CA TYR A 102 -2.00 -8.57 -2.25
C TYR A 102 -1.95 -8.82 -3.75
N PRO A 103 -0.83 -8.52 -4.40
CA PRO A 103 -0.65 -8.83 -5.81
C PRO A 103 -0.34 -10.31 -6.04
N TYR A 104 -0.80 -10.83 -7.17
CA TYR A 104 -0.53 -12.17 -7.71
C TYR A 104 0.19 -12.05 -9.05
N VAL A 105 1.08 -12.99 -9.36
CA VAL A 105 1.47 -13.24 -10.74
C VAL A 105 0.28 -13.95 -11.41
N PHE A 106 -0.20 -13.38 -12.49
CA PHE A 106 -1.31 -13.90 -13.27
C PHE A 106 -0.79 -14.42 -14.60
N LEU A 107 -1.10 -15.67 -14.93
CA LEU A 107 -0.89 -16.28 -16.22
C LEU A 107 -2.26 -16.39 -16.91
N SER A 108 -2.44 -15.68 -18.01
CA SER A 108 -3.71 -15.72 -18.76
C SER A 108 -3.91 -17.06 -19.43
N ASP A 109 -5.16 -17.35 -19.81
CA ASP A 109 -5.53 -18.49 -20.63
C ASP A 109 -5.33 -18.19 -22.11
N GLY A 110 -5.24 -19.24 -22.98
CA GLY A 110 -5.12 -19.12 -24.43
C GLY A 110 -3.85 -19.75 -25.00
N GLU A 111 -3.70 -19.68 -26.33
CA GLU A 111 -2.59 -20.29 -27.08
C GLU A 111 -1.23 -19.63 -26.76
N PHE A 112 -1.21 -18.31 -26.61
CA PHE A 112 -0.03 -17.55 -26.19
C PHE A 112 -0.31 -16.79 -24.88
N PRO A 113 -0.27 -17.48 -23.71
CA PRO A 113 -0.55 -16.86 -22.43
C PRO A 113 0.40 -15.68 -22.12
N ARG A 114 -0.09 -14.71 -21.34
CA ARG A 114 0.73 -13.62 -20.84
C ARG A 114 0.97 -13.73 -19.34
N LEU A 115 2.11 -13.27 -18.89
CA LEU A 115 2.39 -13.05 -17.48
C LEU A 115 2.09 -11.60 -17.10
N GLY A 116 1.38 -11.37 -16.01
CA GLY A 116 1.01 -10.05 -15.54
C GLY A 116 0.85 -9.98 -14.04
N ILE A 117 0.59 -8.77 -13.52
CA ILE A 117 0.26 -8.55 -12.12
C ILE A 117 -1.26 -8.43 -12.00
N HIS A 118 -1.84 -9.19 -11.11
CA HIS A 118 -3.25 -9.08 -10.74
C HIS A 118 -3.41 -8.63 -9.28
N ARG A 119 -4.42 -7.80 -9.02
CA ARG A 119 -4.83 -7.38 -7.67
C ARG A 119 -6.35 -7.45 -7.56
N GLY A 120 -6.84 -7.79 -6.37
CA GLY A 120 -8.27 -7.93 -6.11
C GLY A 120 -8.81 -9.31 -6.46
N ALA A 121 -10.12 -9.42 -6.70
CA ALA A 121 -10.83 -10.68 -6.92
C ALA A 121 -10.31 -11.43 -8.16
N LYS A 122 -10.09 -12.73 -8.04
CA LYS A 122 -9.58 -13.63 -9.10
C LYS A 122 -10.66 -13.97 -10.14
N LYS A 123 -11.17 -12.96 -10.85
CA LYS A 123 -12.27 -13.12 -11.82
C LYS A 123 -11.84 -13.52 -13.24
N ALA A 124 -10.60 -13.23 -13.62
CA ALA A 124 -10.09 -13.54 -14.94
C ALA A 124 -9.77 -15.05 -15.07
N LYS A 125 -10.09 -15.64 -16.22
CA LYS A 125 -9.71 -17.03 -16.53
C LYS A 125 -8.19 -17.11 -16.66
N GLY A 126 -7.57 -18.06 -15.97
CA GLY A 126 -6.13 -18.25 -15.93
C GLY A 126 -5.64 -18.72 -14.58
N ARG A 127 -4.32 -18.75 -14.40
CA ARG A 127 -3.67 -19.23 -13.18
C ARG A 127 -3.10 -18.06 -12.39
N TYR A 128 -3.20 -18.17 -11.06
CA TYR A 128 -2.72 -17.14 -10.12
C TYR A 128 -1.69 -17.74 -9.19
N PHE A 129 -0.52 -17.11 -9.08
CA PHE A 129 0.58 -17.52 -8.22
C PHE A 129 0.86 -16.43 -7.19
N GLY A 130 0.99 -16.79 -5.94
CA GLY A 130 1.16 -15.87 -4.80
C GLY A 130 0.27 -16.26 -3.64
N PRO A 131 -0.07 -15.36 -2.72
CA PRO A 131 0.09 -13.90 -2.79
C PRO A 131 1.53 -13.43 -2.56
N TYR A 132 1.93 -12.37 -3.25
CA TYR A 132 3.20 -11.73 -3.00
C TYR A 132 3.05 -10.64 -1.93
N PRO A 133 3.93 -10.59 -0.91
CA PRO A 133 3.78 -9.66 0.20
C PRO A 133 4.03 -8.20 -0.19
N SER A 134 4.76 -7.95 -1.28
CA SER A 134 5.07 -6.59 -1.74
C SER A 134 5.00 -6.43 -3.26
N ALA A 135 4.81 -5.18 -3.71
CA ALA A 135 4.85 -4.82 -5.12
C ALA A 135 6.26 -4.92 -5.72
N LEU A 136 7.30 -4.84 -4.90
CA LEU A 136 8.68 -5.00 -5.34
C LEU A 136 8.97 -6.46 -5.65
N ALA A 137 8.67 -7.37 -4.71
CA ALA A 137 8.91 -8.80 -4.86
C ALA A 137 8.25 -9.39 -6.13
N ILE A 138 7.00 -8.99 -6.43
CA ILE A 138 6.35 -9.49 -7.65
C ILE A 138 6.97 -8.93 -8.94
N ARG A 139 7.43 -7.67 -8.94
CA ARG A 139 8.10 -7.07 -10.11
C ARG A 139 9.45 -7.73 -10.38
N GLU A 140 10.20 -8.04 -9.34
CA GLU A 140 11.47 -8.76 -9.44
C GLU A 140 11.25 -10.16 -10.01
N SER A 141 10.26 -10.91 -9.49
CA SER A 141 9.89 -12.23 -10.02
C SER A 141 9.47 -12.18 -11.49
N LEU A 142 8.62 -11.22 -11.88
CA LEU A 142 8.21 -11.05 -13.28
C LEU A 142 9.37 -10.65 -14.18
N SER A 143 10.25 -9.74 -13.73
CA SER A 143 11.42 -9.34 -14.48
C SER A 143 12.38 -10.50 -14.73
N LEU A 144 12.54 -11.36 -13.73
CA LEU A 144 13.32 -12.59 -13.85
C LEU A 144 12.71 -13.55 -14.88
N LEU A 145 11.44 -13.90 -14.72
CA LEU A 145 10.72 -14.79 -15.63
C LEU A 145 10.77 -14.33 -17.08
N GLN A 146 10.59 -13.01 -17.29
CA GLN A 146 10.66 -12.40 -18.62
C GLN A 146 12.08 -12.49 -19.23
N LYS A 147 13.12 -12.34 -18.43
CA LYS A 147 14.51 -12.47 -18.91
C LYS A 147 14.92 -13.91 -19.19
N THR A 148 14.36 -14.86 -18.43
CA THR A 148 14.76 -16.27 -18.51
C THR A 148 13.96 -17.04 -19.54
N PHE A 149 12.63 -16.87 -19.55
CA PHE A 149 11.71 -17.67 -20.39
C PHE A 149 11.02 -16.87 -21.50
N LEU A 150 11.28 -15.58 -21.61
CA LEU A 150 10.83 -14.70 -22.69
C LEU A 150 9.31 -14.67 -22.91
N VAL A 151 8.51 -15.04 -21.91
CA VAL A 151 7.04 -15.03 -21.98
C VAL A 151 6.51 -13.60 -22.00
N ARG A 152 5.58 -13.32 -22.91
CA ARG A 152 5.01 -11.98 -23.11
C ARG A 152 4.32 -11.42 -21.86
N GLN A 153 4.40 -10.10 -21.68
CA GLN A 153 3.72 -9.38 -20.61
C GLN A 153 2.70 -8.35 -21.16
N CYS A 154 2.66 -8.19 -22.48
CA CYS A 154 1.78 -7.22 -23.12
C CYS A 154 0.30 -7.61 -22.99
N GLU A 155 -0.57 -6.62 -22.93
CA GLU A 155 -2.03 -6.79 -22.95
C GLU A 155 -2.50 -7.42 -24.26
N ASP A 156 -3.64 -8.14 -24.23
CA ASP A 156 -4.16 -8.84 -25.40
C ASP A 156 -4.57 -7.89 -26.54
N SER A 157 -4.94 -6.66 -26.21
CA SER A 157 -5.18 -5.60 -27.20
C SER A 157 -3.92 -5.25 -27.98
N TYR A 158 -2.76 -5.19 -27.30
CA TYR A 158 -1.47 -5.00 -27.96
C TYR A 158 -1.06 -6.22 -28.78
N TYR A 159 -1.24 -7.41 -28.23
CA TYR A 159 -0.87 -8.65 -28.87
C TYR A 159 -1.56 -8.85 -30.21
N ARG A 160 -2.90 -8.64 -30.26
CA ARG A 160 -3.73 -8.90 -31.45
C ARG A 160 -3.54 -7.92 -32.61
N ASN A 161 -3.02 -6.73 -32.30
CA ASN A 161 -2.99 -5.62 -33.26
C ASN A 161 -1.56 -5.25 -33.71
N ARG A 162 -0.58 -6.13 -33.48
CA ARG A 162 0.81 -5.90 -33.88
C ARG A 162 1.09 -6.41 -35.29
N THR A 163 1.79 -5.56 -36.06
CA THR A 163 2.27 -5.88 -37.40
C THR A 163 3.79 -6.00 -37.48
N ARG A 164 4.50 -5.60 -36.42
CA ARG A 164 5.97 -5.65 -36.32
C ARG A 164 6.42 -5.98 -34.90
N PRO A 165 7.63 -6.58 -34.72
CA PRO A 165 8.20 -6.84 -33.42
C PRO A 165 8.31 -5.57 -32.57
N CYS A 166 8.04 -5.68 -31.29
CA CYS A 166 8.16 -4.56 -30.34
C CYS A 166 9.54 -4.51 -29.70
N LEU A 167 9.79 -3.44 -28.94
CA LEU A 167 11.02 -3.27 -28.18
C LEU A 167 11.37 -4.48 -27.28
N GLN A 168 10.35 -5.14 -26.67
CA GLN A 168 10.58 -6.31 -25.83
C GLN A 168 11.23 -7.48 -26.59
N TYR A 169 10.89 -7.66 -27.87
CA TYR A 169 11.57 -8.62 -28.75
C TYR A 169 13.02 -8.17 -29.04
N GLN A 170 13.22 -6.91 -29.40
CA GLN A 170 14.53 -6.38 -29.74
C GLN A 170 15.54 -6.49 -28.58
N ILE A 171 15.07 -6.28 -27.32
CA ILE A 171 15.90 -6.41 -26.13
C ILE A 171 15.90 -7.83 -25.54
N LYS A 172 15.48 -8.84 -26.31
CA LYS A 172 15.43 -10.26 -25.96
C LYS A 172 14.70 -10.54 -24.64
N ARG A 173 13.49 -10.00 -24.52
CA ARG A 173 12.58 -10.24 -23.39
C ARG A 173 11.23 -10.85 -23.80
N CYS A 174 11.05 -11.15 -25.09
CA CYS A 174 9.88 -11.78 -25.66
C CYS A 174 10.26 -12.42 -26.99
N LYS A 175 9.75 -13.60 -27.27
CA LYS A 175 9.98 -14.32 -28.56
C LYS A 175 9.14 -13.81 -29.72
N GLY A 176 8.28 -12.79 -29.54
CA GLY A 176 7.48 -12.16 -30.57
C GLY A 176 6.30 -12.99 -31.11
N PRO A 177 5.50 -13.67 -30.25
CA PRO A 177 4.38 -14.49 -30.72
C PRO A 177 3.31 -13.67 -31.46
N CYS A 178 3.23 -12.36 -31.20
CA CYS A 178 2.27 -11.45 -31.88
C CYS A 178 2.52 -11.27 -33.38
N VAL A 179 3.70 -11.62 -33.87
CA VAL A 179 4.10 -11.51 -35.27
C VAL A 179 4.60 -12.84 -35.86
N GLY A 180 4.28 -13.95 -35.18
CA GLY A 180 4.55 -15.31 -35.66
C GLY A 180 6.02 -15.73 -35.65
N LEU A 181 6.87 -15.13 -34.80
CA LEU A 181 8.30 -15.44 -34.70
C LEU A 181 8.63 -16.63 -33.81
N VAL A 182 7.64 -17.24 -33.18
CA VAL A 182 7.75 -18.44 -32.35
C VAL A 182 6.52 -19.31 -32.58
N SER A 183 6.71 -20.64 -32.58
CA SER A 183 5.59 -21.59 -32.71
C SER A 183 4.79 -21.68 -31.41
N PRO A 184 3.51 -22.11 -31.47
CA PRO A 184 2.71 -22.37 -30.26
C PRO A 184 3.36 -23.40 -29.32
N GLU A 185 3.95 -24.45 -29.88
CA GLU A 185 4.59 -25.54 -29.13
C GLU A 185 5.82 -25.06 -28.37
N GLU A 186 6.70 -24.33 -29.06
CA GLU A 186 7.91 -23.76 -28.43
C GLU A 186 7.53 -22.74 -27.35
N TYR A 187 6.53 -21.90 -27.59
CA TYR A 187 6.06 -20.94 -26.60
C TYR A 187 5.40 -21.61 -25.38
N ALA A 188 4.64 -22.71 -25.61
CA ALA A 188 4.04 -23.50 -24.54
C ALA A 188 5.10 -24.12 -23.62
N GLU A 189 6.28 -24.48 -24.14
CA GLU A 189 7.41 -24.98 -23.33
C GLU A 189 7.95 -23.87 -22.41
N ASP A 190 8.14 -22.66 -22.92
CA ASP A 190 8.56 -21.51 -22.12
C ASP A 190 7.55 -21.16 -21.00
N VAL A 191 6.26 -21.27 -21.33
CA VAL A 191 5.19 -21.08 -20.34
C VAL A 191 5.23 -22.17 -19.29
N ARG A 192 5.42 -23.42 -19.67
CA ARG A 192 5.55 -24.57 -18.75
C ARG A 192 6.74 -24.40 -17.81
N HIS A 193 7.90 -23.99 -18.30
CA HIS A 193 9.08 -23.70 -17.50
C HIS A 193 8.81 -22.54 -16.51
N SER A 194 8.12 -21.47 -16.96
CA SER A 194 7.71 -20.38 -16.10
C SER A 194 6.79 -20.85 -14.97
N VAL A 195 5.86 -21.75 -15.27
CA VAL A 195 4.95 -22.36 -14.29
C VAL A 195 5.72 -23.21 -13.29
N MET A 196 6.61 -24.08 -13.75
CA MET A 196 7.46 -24.90 -12.85
C MET A 196 8.25 -24.03 -11.86
N PHE A 197 8.80 -22.93 -12.34
CA PHE A 197 9.49 -21.97 -11.48
C PHE A 197 8.54 -21.32 -10.47
N LEU A 198 7.35 -20.87 -10.87
CA LEU A 198 6.36 -20.25 -9.99
C LEU A 198 5.78 -21.22 -8.96
N GLU A 199 5.76 -22.52 -9.26
CA GLU A 199 5.35 -23.61 -8.36
C GLU A 199 6.47 -24.10 -7.42
N GLY A 200 7.67 -23.52 -7.49
CA GLY A 200 8.80 -23.92 -6.64
C GLY A 200 9.51 -25.19 -7.10
N ARG A 201 9.23 -25.70 -8.30
CA ARG A 201 9.88 -26.91 -8.87
C ARG A 201 11.20 -26.59 -9.57
N SER A 202 12.02 -25.75 -8.92
CA SER A 202 13.24 -25.21 -9.53
C SER A 202 14.31 -26.28 -9.78
N ASN A 203 14.39 -27.31 -8.93
CA ASN A 203 15.37 -28.41 -9.12
C ASN A 203 15.01 -29.26 -10.34
N ALA A 204 13.76 -29.71 -10.45
CA ALA A 204 13.29 -30.46 -11.61
C ALA A 204 13.43 -29.66 -12.91
N LEU A 205 13.19 -28.35 -12.86
CA LEU A 205 13.39 -27.45 -13.99
C LEU A 205 14.87 -27.37 -14.38
N SER A 206 15.78 -27.25 -13.41
CA SER A 206 17.23 -27.20 -13.68
C SER A 206 17.76 -28.51 -14.27
N GLU A 207 17.26 -29.67 -13.81
CA GLU A 207 17.59 -30.96 -14.36
C GLU A 207 17.11 -31.11 -15.81
N GLU A 208 15.89 -30.71 -16.11
CA GLU A 208 15.30 -30.75 -17.44
C GLU A 208 16.05 -29.84 -18.44
N LEU A 209 16.38 -28.60 -18.02
CA LEU A 209 17.16 -27.68 -18.84
C LEU A 209 18.59 -28.21 -19.07
N SER A 210 19.19 -28.85 -18.07
CA SER A 210 20.54 -29.48 -18.21
C SER A 210 20.51 -30.60 -19.22
N ALA A 211 19.51 -31.50 -19.16
CA ALA A 211 19.36 -32.58 -20.13
C ALA A 211 19.12 -32.05 -21.56
N SER A 212 18.34 -30.96 -21.68
CA SER A 212 18.08 -30.29 -22.97
C SER A 212 19.35 -29.61 -23.52
N MET A 213 20.17 -29.01 -22.65
CA MET A 213 21.45 -28.41 -23.01
C MET A 213 22.44 -29.48 -23.54
N GLU A 214 22.52 -30.63 -22.86
CA GLU A 214 23.38 -31.73 -23.32
C GLU A 214 22.94 -32.28 -24.69
N LYS A 215 21.63 -32.45 -24.90
CA LYS A 215 21.08 -32.86 -26.20
C LYS A 215 21.42 -31.87 -27.33
N ALA A 216 21.23 -30.56 -27.08
CA ALA A 216 21.58 -29.53 -28.05
C ALA A 216 23.09 -29.52 -28.35
N SER A 217 23.93 -29.71 -27.34
CA SER A 217 25.38 -29.82 -27.49
C SER A 217 25.79 -31.05 -28.33
N MET A 218 25.19 -32.23 -28.10
CA MET A 218 25.40 -33.42 -28.90
C MET A 218 24.93 -33.25 -30.36
N ALA A 219 23.87 -32.47 -30.56
CA ALA A 219 23.38 -32.15 -31.91
C ALA A 219 24.19 -31.04 -32.60
N LEU A 220 25.24 -30.53 -31.96
CA LEU A 220 26.08 -29.40 -32.42
C LEU A 220 25.32 -28.07 -32.55
N GLU A 221 24.19 -27.92 -31.87
CA GLU A 221 23.39 -26.69 -31.76
C GLU A 221 23.94 -25.80 -30.65
N PHE A 222 25.14 -25.28 -30.84
CA PHE A 222 25.88 -24.58 -29.79
C PHE A 222 25.21 -23.29 -29.30
N GLU A 223 24.51 -22.57 -30.17
CA GLU A 223 23.76 -21.37 -29.76
C GLU A 223 22.61 -21.75 -28.81
N ARG A 224 21.87 -22.80 -29.12
CA ARG A 224 20.80 -23.33 -28.27
C ARG A 224 21.32 -23.85 -26.94
N ALA A 225 22.45 -24.58 -26.95
CA ALA A 225 23.10 -25.06 -25.73
C ALA A 225 23.57 -23.88 -24.86
N ALA A 226 24.09 -22.78 -25.45
CA ALA A 226 24.49 -21.58 -24.73
C ALA A 226 23.28 -20.86 -24.08
N GLU A 227 22.16 -20.74 -24.79
CA GLU A 227 20.92 -20.17 -24.24
C GLU A 227 20.44 -20.95 -23.01
N LEU A 228 20.39 -22.28 -23.09
CA LEU A 228 19.99 -23.15 -22.00
C LEU A 228 20.96 -23.05 -20.80
N ARG A 229 22.27 -23.00 -21.05
CA ARG A 229 23.29 -22.76 -20.00
C ARG A 229 23.03 -21.44 -19.28
N ASP A 230 22.74 -20.38 -20.02
CA ASP A 230 22.50 -19.06 -19.45
C ASP A 230 21.21 -19.02 -18.64
N GLN A 231 20.16 -19.74 -19.07
CA GLN A 231 18.95 -19.94 -18.30
C GLN A 231 19.23 -20.67 -16.97
N ILE A 232 19.98 -21.76 -17.00
CA ILE A 232 20.39 -22.52 -15.81
C ILE A 232 21.20 -21.65 -14.86
N SER A 233 22.17 -20.88 -15.38
CA SER A 233 22.99 -19.97 -14.58
C SER A 233 22.16 -18.90 -13.88
N MET A 234 21.15 -18.34 -14.57
CA MET A 234 20.23 -17.35 -14.00
C MET A 234 19.34 -17.95 -12.92
N LEU A 235 18.82 -19.16 -13.12
CA LEU A 235 18.04 -19.89 -12.12
C LEU A 235 18.87 -20.21 -10.88
N ARG A 236 20.10 -20.72 -11.02
CA ARG A 236 21.01 -21.01 -9.90
C ARG A 236 21.34 -19.77 -9.10
N ARG A 237 21.63 -18.64 -9.75
CA ARG A 237 21.90 -17.37 -9.06
C ARG A 237 20.73 -16.91 -8.18
N VAL A 238 19.49 -17.17 -8.61
CA VAL A 238 18.30 -16.87 -7.81
C VAL A 238 18.12 -17.88 -6.68
N GLN A 239 18.43 -19.15 -6.92
CA GLN A 239 18.42 -20.19 -5.88
C GLN A 239 19.46 -19.90 -4.79
N ASP A 240 20.67 -19.50 -5.15
CA ASP A 240 21.73 -19.14 -4.19
C ASP A 240 21.35 -17.93 -3.32
N GLN A 241 20.66 -16.93 -3.91
CA GLN A 241 20.10 -15.81 -3.16
C GLN A 241 18.93 -16.20 -2.26
N GLN A 242 18.24 -17.29 -2.58
CA GLN A 242 17.12 -17.86 -1.83
C GLN A 242 17.50 -19.10 -1.03
N SER A 243 18.76 -19.24 -0.57
CA SER A 243 19.35 -20.41 0.14
C SER A 243 18.57 -20.90 1.39
N MET A 244 17.27 -20.63 1.42
CA MET A 244 16.28 -21.06 2.39
C MET A 244 15.31 -22.11 1.82
N GLU A 245 15.62 -22.73 0.68
CA GLU A 245 14.84 -23.81 0.09
C GLU A 245 15.04 -25.11 0.89
N GLY A 246 13.97 -25.71 1.35
CA GLY A 246 14.05 -26.95 2.12
C GLY A 246 12.75 -27.40 2.79
N GLY A 247 11.61 -27.15 2.15
CA GLY A 247 10.32 -27.68 2.61
C GLY A 247 9.32 -27.72 1.46
N SER A 248 8.57 -28.83 1.34
CA SER A 248 7.40 -28.88 0.47
C SER A 248 6.22 -28.25 1.19
N GLY A 249 5.46 -27.36 0.52
CA GLY A 249 4.18 -26.85 1.01
C GLY A 249 4.10 -25.32 1.06
N ASP A 250 2.90 -24.87 1.34
CA ASP A 250 2.55 -23.46 1.49
C ASP A 250 2.51 -23.12 2.98
N VAL A 251 3.44 -22.28 3.41
CA VAL A 251 3.64 -21.91 4.82
C VAL A 251 3.69 -20.40 4.97
N ASP A 252 3.02 -19.88 5.98
CA ASP A 252 3.25 -18.49 6.42
C ASP A 252 3.94 -18.52 7.79
N VAL A 253 5.06 -17.81 7.90
CA VAL A 253 5.81 -17.69 9.16
C VAL A 253 5.50 -16.32 9.75
N VAL A 254 4.94 -16.32 10.96
CA VAL A 254 4.46 -15.09 11.61
C VAL A 254 5.14 -14.93 12.97
N ALA A 255 5.94 -13.87 13.10
CA ALA A 255 6.57 -13.54 14.37
C ALA A 255 6.00 -12.22 14.90
N VAL A 256 5.66 -12.21 16.19
CA VAL A 256 5.23 -11.01 16.92
C VAL A 256 6.29 -10.62 17.95
N LEU A 257 6.54 -9.33 18.05
CA LEU A 257 7.37 -8.71 19.07
C LEU A 257 6.67 -7.51 19.66
N LEU A 258 6.79 -7.37 20.97
CA LEU A 258 6.27 -6.26 21.76
C LEU A 258 7.42 -5.52 22.43
N ASN A 259 7.28 -4.20 22.47
CA ASN A 259 8.13 -3.29 23.22
C ASN A 259 7.23 -2.20 23.83
N PRO A 260 7.58 -1.57 24.96
CA PRO A 260 6.80 -0.47 25.53
C PRO A 260 6.38 0.64 24.55
N GLY A 261 7.11 0.80 23.44
CA GLY A 261 6.81 1.77 22.37
C GLY A 261 5.91 1.25 21.24
N GLY A 262 5.54 -0.05 21.20
CA GLY A 262 4.68 -0.60 20.16
C GLY A 262 4.85 -2.08 19.89
N ALA A 263 4.12 -2.57 18.89
CA ALA A 263 4.15 -3.95 18.43
C ALA A 263 4.59 -4.04 16.97
N CYS A 264 5.29 -5.11 16.62
CA CYS A 264 5.58 -5.50 15.24
C CYS A 264 5.19 -6.95 15.00
N VAL A 265 4.44 -7.20 13.94
CA VAL A 265 4.19 -8.55 13.42
C VAL A 265 4.89 -8.66 12.08
N HIS A 266 5.81 -9.59 11.96
CA HIS A 266 6.52 -9.89 10.71
C HIS A 266 5.99 -11.17 10.10
N LEU A 267 5.58 -11.09 8.83
CA LEU A 267 5.05 -12.21 8.05
C LEU A 267 6.03 -12.54 6.93
N ILE A 268 6.45 -13.81 6.84
CA ILE A 268 7.16 -14.36 5.68
C ILE A 268 6.22 -15.33 4.98
N SER A 269 5.99 -15.14 3.69
CA SER A 269 5.15 -16.02 2.87
C SER A 269 6.01 -16.98 2.06
N VAL A 270 5.77 -18.29 2.27
CA VAL A 270 6.42 -19.38 1.55
C VAL A 270 5.36 -20.12 0.73
N ARG A 271 5.60 -20.35 -0.55
CA ARG A 271 4.73 -21.10 -1.45
C ARG A 271 5.56 -22.05 -2.29
N GLY A 272 5.15 -23.33 -2.28
CA GLY A 272 5.92 -24.39 -2.94
C GLY A 272 7.35 -24.52 -2.40
N GLY A 273 7.56 -24.29 -1.10
CA GLY A 273 8.89 -24.30 -0.46
C GLY A 273 9.76 -23.06 -0.73
N ARG A 274 9.26 -22.08 -1.48
CA ARG A 274 9.96 -20.89 -1.89
C ARG A 274 9.47 -19.65 -1.14
N VAL A 275 10.38 -18.84 -0.61
CA VAL A 275 10.05 -17.56 0.02
C VAL A 275 9.62 -16.55 -1.05
N LEU A 276 8.35 -16.15 -1.05
CA LEU A 276 7.83 -15.12 -1.95
C LEU A 276 8.15 -13.69 -1.48
N GLY A 277 8.54 -13.54 -0.22
CA GLY A 277 8.90 -12.29 0.40
C GLY A 277 8.33 -12.15 1.81
N SER A 278 8.51 -10.96 2.40
CA SER A 278 8.05 -10.68 3.76
C SER A 278 7.41 -9.31 3.89
N LYS A 279 6.70 -9.10 5.01
CA LYS A 279 6.04 -7.83 5.31
C LYS A 279 5.95 -7.59 6.82
N ASN A 280 6.20 -6.33 7.21
CA ASN A 280 6.01 -5.85 8.57
C ASN A 280 4.63 -5.20 8.72
N PHE A 281 3.99 -5.51 9.84
CA PHE A 281 2.77 -4.89 10.31
C PHE A 281 3.01 -4.29 11.68
N PHE A 282 2.41 -3.15 11.95
CA PHE A 282 2.52 -2.46 13.21
C PHE A 282 1.12 -2.22 13.76
N PRO A 283 0.52 -3.25 14.40
CA PRO A 283 -0.80 -3.10 14.99
C PRO A 283 -0.80 -2.02 16.06
N GLN A 284 -1.92 -1.31 16.16
CA GLN A 284 -2.14 -0.40 17.27
C GLN A 284 -2.60 -1.22 18.46
N VAL A 285 -1.84 -1.16 19.54
CA VAL A 285 -2.15 -1.84 20.80
C VAL A 285 -2.48 -0.74 21.81
N ALA A 286 -3.77 -0.60 22.10
CA ALA A 286 -4.27 0.45 23.00
C ALA A 286 -4.26 0.02 24.46
N ILE A 287 -4.31 -1.28 24.75
CA ILE A 287 -4.28 -1.88 26.07
C ILE A 287 -2.96 -2.66 26.21
N GLU A 288 -2.41 -2.79 27.41
CA GLU A 288 -1.28 -3.68 27.65
C GLU A 288 -1.73 -5.12 27.42
N GLU A 289 -1.16 -5.75 26.40
CA GLU A 289 -1.49 -7.10 25.95
C GLU A 289 -0.21 -7.92 25.86
N GLU A 290 -0.36 -9.23 26.02
CA GLU A 290 0.74 -10.16 25.77
C GLU A 290 0.95 -10.40 24.27
N GLY A 291 2.14 -10.86 23.89
CA GLY A 291 2.45 -11.16 22.49
C GLY A 291 1.48 -12.16 21.83
N GLY A 292 0.96 -13.11 22.63
CA GLY A 292 -0.02 -14.08 22.16
C GLY A 292 -1.34 -13.43 21.74
N GLU A 293 -1.86 -12.47 22.52
CA GLU A 293 -3.08 -11.73 22.20
C GLU A 293 -2.93 -10.90 20.93
N VAL A 294 -1.79 -10.20 20.79
CA VAL A 294 -1.49 -9.43 19.58
C VAL A 294 -1.39 -10.33 18.35
N LEU A 295 -0.74 -11.50 18.49
CA LEU A 295 -0.65 -12.48 17.41
C LEU A 295 -2.01 -13.03 17.04
N MET A 296 -2.81 -13.42 18.03
CA MET A 296 -4.16 -13.97 17.81
C MET A 296 -5.06 -12.95 17.10
N ALA A 297 -5.07 -11.69 17.56
CA ALA A 297 -5.82 -10.61 16.93
C ALA A 297 -5.35 -10.37 15.48
N PHE A 298 -4.02 -10.40 15.24
CA PHE A 298 -3.47 -10.29 13.91
C PHE A 298 -3.93 -11.44 13.00
N LEU A 299 -3.79 -12.69 13.43
CA LEU A 299 -4.14 -13.86 12.63
C LEU A 299 -5.63 -13.88 12.30
N ALA A 300 -6.50 -13.57 13.27
CA ALA A 300 -7.92 -13.50 13.07
C ALA A 300 -8.30 -12.41 12.05
N GLN A 301 -7.81 -11.18 12.20
CA GLN A 301 -8.08 -10.09 11.25
C GLN A 301 -7.47 -10.37 9.87
N TYR A 302 -6.29 -11.01 9.81
CA TYR A 302 -5.58 -11.28 8.58
C TYR A 302 -6.25 -12.38 7.75
N TYR A 303 -6.66 -13.50 8.37
CA TYR A 303 -7.20 -14.67 7.65
C TYR A 303 -8.73 -14.74 7.61
N LEU A 304 -9.45 -14.25 8.64
CA LEU A 304 -10.91 -14.22 8.64
C LEU A 304 -11.45 -12.92 8.02
N GLY A 305 -10.75 -11.81 8.20
CA GLY A 305 -11.19 -10.49 7.72
C GLY A 305 -11.21 -10.33 6.19
N ASN A 306 -10.53 -11.20 5.42
CA ASN A 306 -10.48 -11.13 3.97
C ASN A 306 -10.56 -12.52 3.33
N ALA A 307 -11.74 -12.87 2.82
CA ALA A 307 -12.02 -14.16 2.19
C ALA A 307 -11.22 -14.42 0.88
N GLU A 308 -10.72 -13.38 0.23
CA GLU A 308 -9.96 -13.51 -1.03
C GLU A 308 -8.47 -13.86 -0.82
N ARG A 309 -7.95 -13.83 0.42
CA ARG A 309 -6.57 -14.21 0.70
C ARG A 309 -6.37 -15.70 0.57
N ASP A 310 -5.26 -16.11 -0.04
CA ASP A 310 -4.86 -17.51 -0.05
C ASP A 310 -4.48 -17.94 1.37
N LEU A 311 -4.99 -19.10 1.76
CA LEU A 311 -4.71 -19.72 3.03
C LEU A 311 -3.52 -20.70 2.84
N PRO A 312 -2.44 -20.57 3.63
CA PRO A 312 -1.38 -21.59 3.67
C PRO A 312 -1.91 -22.85 4.33
N SER A 313 -1.22 -23.97 4.13
CA SER A 313 -1.53 -25.22 4.85
C SER A 313 -1.02 -25.20 6.29
N GLU A 314 -0.01 -24.35 6.58
CA GLU A 314 0.61 -24.27 7.90
C GLU A 314 0.97 -22.82 8.24
N LEU A 315 0.76 -22.45 9.51
CA LEU A 315 1.30 -21.24 10.12
C LEU A 315 2.41 -21.63 11.10
N ILE A 316 3.58 -21.04 10.96
CA ILE A 316 4.68 -21.16 11.94
C ILE A 316 4.67 -19.87 12.75
N VAL A 317 4.56 -20.00 14.08
CA VAL A 317 4.46 -18.85 14.99
C VAL A 317 5.53 -18.90 16.08
N ASN A 318 5.89 -17.75 16.67
CA ASN A 318 6.92 -17.67 17.71
C ASN A 318 6.37 -17.64 19.14
N VAL A 319 5.06 -17.41 19.32
CA VAL A 319 4.39 -17.40 20.62
C VAL A 319 3.14 -18.25 20.58
N GLN A 320 2.73 -18.78 21.75
CA GLN A 320 1.54 -19.62 21.92
C GLN A 320 0.34 -18.78 22.33
N HIS A 321 -0.86 -19.24 21.96
CA HIS A 321 -2.12 -18.70 22.44
C HIS A 321 -3.15 -19.83 22.64
N GLU A 322 -4.00 -19.73 23.68
CA GLU A 322 -4.99 -20.77 24.02
C GLU A 322 -6.09 -20.94 22.97
N ASP A 323 -6.42 -19.87 22.24
CA ASP A 323 -7.51 -19.85 21.23
C ASP A 323 -7.06 -20.27 19.82
N PHE A 324 -5.86 -20.78 19.62
CA PHE A 324 -5.45 -21.24 18.27
C PHE A 324 -6.35 -22.35 17.71
N ALA A 325 -6.87 -23.24 18.56
CA ALA A 325 -7.82 -24.26 18.14
C ALA A 325 -9.11 -23.63 17.58
N THR A 326 -9.65 -22.62 18.26
CA THR A 326 -10.85 -21.88 17.82
C THR A 326 -10.59 -21.12 16.52
N LEU A 327 -9.39 -20.55 16.33
CA LEU A 327 -9.00 -19.90 15.08
C LEU A 327 -8.95 -20.90 13.91
N ILE A 328 -8.35 -22.07 14.13
CA ILE A 328 -8.28 -23.14 13.12
C ILE A 328 -9.69 -23.55 12.70
N GLU A 329 -10.58 -23.87 13.66
CA GLU A 329 -11.96 -24.24 13.39
C GLU A 329 -12.72 -23.15 12.61
N ALA A 330 -12.55 -21.87 12.99
CA ALA A 330 -13.16 -20.75 12.29
C ALA A 330 -12.69 -20.62 10.85
N VAL A 331 -11.37 -20.78 10.62
CA VAL A 331 -10.78 -20.71 9.29
C VAL A 331 -11.23 -21.90 8.44
N GLU A 332 -11.20 -23.11 8.97
CA GLU A 332 -11.64 -24.32 8.27
C GLU A 332 -13.12 -24.27 7.89
N SER A 333 -13.98 -23.84 8.84
CA SER A 333 -15.42 -23.65 8.60
C SER A 333 -15.70 -22.62 7.49
N LEU A 334 -14.96 -21.50 7.49
CA LEU A 334 -15.18 -20.41 6.54
C LEU A 334 -14.60 -20.70 5.16
N ARG A 335 -13.48 -21.44 5.10
CA ARG A 335 -12.64 -21.57 3.90
C ARG A 335 -12.65 -22.96 3.28
N GLY A 336 -13.15 -23.97 3.99
CA GLY A 336 -13.18 -25.38 3.54
C GLY A 336 -11.79 -25.99 3.32
N ARG A 337 -10.75 -25.48 3.98
CA ARG A 337 -9.37 -25.95 3.90
C ARG A 337 -8.78 -26.11 5.28
N SER A 338 -8.04 -27.20 5.51
CA SER A 338 -7.33 -27.45 6.75
C SER A 338 -6.17 -26.48 6.95
N LEU A 339 -5.98 -26.07 8.21
CA LEU A 339 -4.92 -25.20 8.65
C LEU A 339 -4.25 -25.82 9.88
N SER A 340 -2.91 -25.83 9.90
CA SER A 340 -2.15 -26.21 11.09
C SER A 340 -1.35 -25.03 11.63
N ILE A 341 -1.15 -24.98 12.96
CA ILE A 341 -0.30 -23.96 13.60
C ILE A 341 0.82 -24.68 14.36
N SER A 342 2.07 -24.33 14.02
CA SER A 342 3.28 -24.92 14.59
C SER A 342 4.09 -23.88 15.35
N LEU A 343 4.40 -24.16 16.62
CA LEU A 343 5.24 -23.31 17.47
C LEU A 343 6.69 -23.80 17.49
N ARG A 344 6.87 -25.13 17.57
CA ARG A 344 8.20 -25.76 17.66
C ARG A 344 8.53 -26.46 16.35
N VAL A 345 9.44 -25.87 15.60
CA VAL A 345 9.87 -26.37 14.29
C VAL A 345 11.38 -26.67 14.28
N ARG A 346 11.85 -27.48 13.31
CA ARG A 346 13.25 -27.87 13.18
C ARG A 346 13.75 -27.58 11.75
N GLY A 347 15.09 -27.62 11.59
CA GLY A 347 15.71 -27.45 10.27
C GLY A 347 15.42 -26.10 9.61
N THR A 348 15.07 -26.13 8.35
CA THR A 348 14.78 -24.92 7.55
C THR A 348 13.61 -24.10 8.11
N ARG A 349 12.57 -24.77 8.63
CA ARG A 349 11.42 -24.09 9.26
C ARG A 349 11.82 -23.28 10.49
N ALA A 350 12.75 -23.81 11.31
CA ALA A 350 13.29 -23.07 12.45
C ALA A 350 14.12 -21.85 12.02
N ARG A 351 14.85 -21.97 10.91
CA ARG A 351 15.57 -20.82 10.32
C ARG A 351 14.62 -19.74 9.84
N TRP A 352 13.51 -20.09 9.20
CA TRP A 352 12.47 -19.13 8.81
C TRP A 352 11.84 -18.44 10.02
N GLN A 353 11.54 -19.22 11.08
CA GLN A 353 11.01 -18.66 12.32
C GLN A 353 11.99 -17.66 12.95
N GLN A 354 13.27 -18.04 13.08
CA GLN A 354 14.31 -17.16 13.60
C GLN A 354 14.49 -15.89 12.74
N LEU A 355 14.46 -16.04 11.42
CA LEU A 355 14.52 -14.90 10.50
C LEU A 355 13.34 -13.96 10.69
N ALA A 356 12.13 -14.50 10.85
CA ALA A 356 10.94 -13.68 11.10
C ALA A 356 11.06 -12.89 12.41
N VAL A 357 11.59 -13.50 13.46
CA VAL A 357 11.86 -12.83 14.76
C VAL A 357 12.89 -11.71 14.57
N THR A 358 14.04 -12.01 13.98
CA THR A 358 15.10 -11.01 13.76
C THR A 358 14.62 -9.82 12.91
N ASN A 359 13.86 -10.09 11.86
CA ASN A 359 13.29 -9.03 11.03
C ASN A 359 12.24 -8.18 11.78
N ALA A 360 11.44 -8.81 12.65
CA ALA A 360 10.50 -8.10 13.50
C ALA A 360 11.23 -7.18 14.49
N GLU A 361 12.34 -7.66 15.11
CA GLU A 361 13.22 -6.87 15.99
C GLU A 361 13.77 -5.63 15.30
N GLN A 362 14.40 -5.84 14.14
CA GLN A 362 14.97 -4.75 13.35
C GLN A 362 13.92 -3.74 12.91
N ALA A 363 12.77 -4.22 12.46
CA ALA A 363 11.68 -3.36 12.00
C ALA A 363 11.07 -2.53 13.15
N LEU A 364 10.91 -3.14 14.34
CA LEU A 364 10.41 -2.45 15.51
C LEU A 364 11.42 -1.41 16.02
N ALA A 365 12.70 -1.78 16.12
CA ALA A 365 13.76 -0.87 16.52
C ALA A 365 13.88 0.33 15.56
N ALA A 366 13.85 0.10 14.25
CA ALA A 366 13.88 1.17 13.25
C ALA A 366 12.66 2.10 13.36
N ARG A 367 11.47 1.53 13.62
CA ARG A 367 10.25 2.33 13.81
C ARG A 367 10.33 3.22 15.06
N LEU A 368 10.82 2.66 16.17
CA LEU A 368 10.97 3.40 17.43
C LEU A 368 12.00 4.52 17.31
N ALA A 369 13.16 4.23 16.70
CA ALA A 369 14.17 5.25 16.41
C ALA A 369 13.61 6.38 15.54
N ASN A 370 12.87 6.04 14.47
CA ASN A 370 12.23 7.04 13.62
C ASN A 370 11.20 7.90 14.38
N ARG A 371 10.44 7.30 15.30
CA ARG A 371 9.48 8.05 16.13
C ARG A 371 10.21 9.00 17.10
N GLN A 372 11.27 8.53 17.73
CA GLN A 372 12.08 9.35 18.63
C GLN A 372 12.71 10.52 17.88
N HIS A 373 13.37 10.29 16.75
CA HIS A 373 13.92 11.37 15.92
C HIS A 373 12.86 12.36 15.44
N LEU A 374 11.65 11.87 15.15
CA LEU A 374 10.56 12.76 14.75
C LEU A 374 10.09 13.61 15.94
N ALA A 375 9.93 13.02 17.13
CA ALA A 375 9.58 13.76 18.35
C ALA A 375 10.63 14.84 18.66
N GLU A 376 11.93 14.53 18.61
CA GLU A 376 13.03 15.48 18.78
C GLU A 376 12.94 16.66 17.78
N ARG A 377 12.55 16.40 16.54
CA ARG A 377 12.34 17.43 15.51
C ARG A 377 11.14 18.33 15.81
N PHE A 378 10.04 17.74 16.31
CA PHE A 378 8.86 18.50 16.69
C PHE A 378 9.14 19.39 17.93
N GLU A 379 9.85 18.87 18.93
CA GLU A 379 10.28 19.64 20.09
C GLU A 379 11.23 20.79 19.69
N ALA A 380 12.21 20.51 18.84
CA ALA A 380 13.11 21.53 18.32
C ALA A 380 12.35 22.62 17.54
N LEU A 381 11.32 22.25 16.78
CA LEU A 381 10.48 23.22 16.07
C LEU A 381 9.64 24.05 17.05
N ALA A 382 9.04 23.44 18.07
CA ALA A 382 8.30 24.15 19.11
C ALA A 382 9.19 25.21 19.80
N THR A 383 10.44 24.82 20.12
CA THR A 383 11.41 25.75 20.72
C THR A 383 11.73 26.93 19.78
N VAL A 384 11.91 26.68 18.50
CA VAL A 384 12.18 27.74 17.48
C VAL A 384 10.98 28.66 17.28
N LEU A 385 9.76 28.13 17.37
CA LEU A 385 8.51 28.88 17.19
C LEU A 385 7.97 29.45 18.52
N GLU A 386 8.72 29.31 19.64
CA GLU A 386 8.32 29.76 20.99
C GLU A 386 6.96 29.21 21.44
N MET A 387 6.66 27.94 21.07
CA MET A 387 5.45 27.24 21.48
C MET A 387 5.65 26.55 22.82
N ASP A 388 4.63 26.56 23.69
CA ASP A 388 4.64 25.85 24.98
C ASP A 388 4.67 24.34 24.83
N GLU A 389 4.02 23.80 23.78
CA GLU A 389 3.95 22.37 23.46
C GLU A 389 4.26 22.12 21.98
N PRO A 390 4.83 20.94 21.63
CA PRO A 390 5.03 20.56 20.24
C PRO A 390 3.72 20.52 19.45
N PRO A 391 3.71 21.04 18.21
CA PRO A 391 2.51 21.08 17.40
C PRO A 391 1.97 19.66 17.14
N GLN A 392 0.66 19.49 17.36
CA GLN A 392 -0.03 18.22 17.14
C GLN A 392 -0.46 18.03 15.68
N ARG A 393 -0.59 19.16 14.95
CA ARG A 393 -1.00 19.16 13.54
C ARG A 393 -0.30 20.30 12.79
N MET A 394 0.39 19.92 11.72
CA MET A 394 1.01 20.86 10.79
C MET A 394 0.44 20.62 9.40
N GLU A 395 0.06 21.68 8.70
CA GLU A 395 -0.37 21.61 7.29
C GLU A 395 0.63 22.39 6.43
N CYS A 396 0.98 21.86 5.25
CA CYS A 396 1.88 22.54 4.30
C CYS A 396 1.19 22.66 2.95
N PHE A 397 1.16 23.89 2.43
CA PHE A 397 0.64 24.20 1.10
C PHE A 397 1.78 24.47 0.12
N ASP A 398 1.66 23.89 -1.05
CA ASP A 398 2.54 24.09 -2.21
C ASP A 398 1.72 24.31 -3.46
N ILE A 399 2.06 25.34 -4.24
CA ILE A 399 1.44 25.62 -5.53
C ILE A 399 2.32 25.06 -6.64
N SER A 400 1.74 24.21 -7.46
CA SER A 400 2.47 23.53 -8.53
C SER A 400 1.79 23.79 -9.89
N HIS A 401 2.59 24.31 -10.83
CA HIS A 401 2.18 24.52 -12.21
C HIS A 401 2.68 23.40 -13.11
N SER A 402 1.86 22.92 -14.01
CA SER A 402 2.33 22.11 -15.13
C SER A 402 2.35 22.97 -16.39
N SER A 403 3.45 22.97 -17.11
CA SER A 403 3.63 23.72 -18.35
C SER A 403 2.42 23.54 -19.29
N GLY A 404 1.55 24.56 -19.39
CA GLY A 404 0.38 24.60 -20.28
C GLY A 404 -0.92 24.00 -19.74
N GLU A 405 -1.00 23.57 -18.46
CA GLU A 405 -2.21 22.97 -17.89
C GLU A 405 -2.56 23.53 -16.50
N ALA A 406 -3.75 23.19 -16.00
CA ALA A 406 -4.35 23.70 -14.77
C ALA A 406 -3.40 23.68 -13.54
N THR A 407 -3.37 24.81 -12.83
CA THR A 407 -2.70 24.99 -11.54
C THR A 407 -3.33 24.12 -10.45
N VAL A 408 -2.51 23.56 -9.58
CA VAL A 408 -2.94 22.72 -8.47
C VAL A 408 -2.25 23.14 -7.20
N ALA A 409 -3.02 23.33 -6.14
CA ALA A 409 -2.48 23.42 -4.80
C ALA A 409 -2.51 22.04 -4.12
N SER A 410 -1.43 21.68 -3.45
CA SER A 410 -1.36 20.50 -2.60
C SER A 410 -1.32 20.91 -1.13
N CYS A 411 -2.04 20.17 -0.30
CA CYS A 411 -1.99 20.26 1.15
C CYS A 411 -1.57 18.92 1.72
N VAL A 412 -0.43 18.87 2.40
CA VAL A 412 0.00 17.71 3.18
C VAL A 412 -0.13 18.01 4.67
N VAL A 413 -0.38 16.96 5.43
CA VAL A 413 -0.64 17.06 6.87
C VAL A 413 0.32 16.16 7.63
N PHE A 414 0.94 16.70 8.68
CA PHE A 414 1.84 15.99 9.57
C PHE A 414 1.38 16.11 11.02
N GLY A 415 1.61 15.07 11.78
CA GLY A 415 1.47 15.04 13.23
C GLY A 415 2.72 14.47 13.89
N PRO A 416 2.78 14.36 15.23
CA PRO A 416 3.93 13.83 15.97
C PRO A 416 4.35 12.43 15.55
N GLU A 417 3.44 11.63 15.01
CA GLU A 417 3.72 10.28 14.48
C GLU A 417 4.13 10.27 12.99
N GLY A 418 4.19 11.43 12.33
CA GLY A 418 4.55 11.59 10.93
C GLY A 418 3.39 11.99 10.01
N PRO A 419 3.47 11.67 8.70
CA PRO A 419 2.51 12.12 7.71
C PRO A 419 1.12 11.51 7.88
N LEU A 420 0.09 12.34 7.98
CA LEU A 420 -1.33 11.96 8.07
C LEU A 420 -1.94 11.90 6.67
N LYS A 421 -1.64 10.85 5.91
CA LYS A 421 -1.99 10.74 4.47
C LYS A 421 -3.49 10.73 4.18
N SER A 422 -4.34 10.34 5.13
CA SER A 422 -5.81 10.43 5.03
C SER A 422 -6.29 11.86 4.88
N ASP A 423 -5.55 12.80 5.44
CA ASP A 423 -5.89 14.21 5.52
C ASP A 423 -5.29 15.04 4.38
N TYR A 424 -4.47 14.43 3.52
CA TYR A 424 -3.91 15.11 2.35
C TYR A 424 -5.01 15.54 1.39
N ARG A 425 -4.93 16.74 0.86
CA ARG A 425 -5.89 17.30 -0.08
C ARG A 425 -5.21 17.89 -1.30
N ARG A 426 -5.91 17.90 -2.42
CA ARG A 426 -5.54 18.61 -3.65
C ARG A 426 -6.68 19.55 -4.02
N PHE A 427 -6.33 20.76 -4.35
CA PHE A 427 -7.26 21.78 -4.80
C PHE A 427 -6.99 22.08 -6.26
N ASN A 428 -7.99 21.86 -7.11
CA ASN A 428 -7.96 22.34 -8.48
C ASN A 428 -8.21 23.84 -8.45
N ILE A 429 -7.30 24.60 -9.02
CA ILE A 429 -7.40 26.05 -9.12
C ILE A 429 -8.07 26.39 -10.44
N GLU A 430 -9.12 27.19 -10.40
CA GLU A 430 -9.93 27.57 -11.56
C GLU A 430 -10.08 29.09 -11.65
N GLY A 431 -10.08 29.64 -12.87
CA GLY A 431 -10.29 31.08 -13.08
C GLY A 431 -9.11 31.97 -12.67
N VAL A 432 -7.93 31.40 -12.45
CA VAL A 432 -6.71 32.13 -12.09
C VAL A 432 -5.77 32.17 -13.28
N THR A 433 -5.12 33.31 -13.53
CA THR A 433 -4.14 33.47 -14.60
C THR A 433 -2.98 32.48 -14.40
N PRO A 434 -2.55 31.73 -15.43
CA PRO A 434 -1.40 30.84 -15.32
C PRO A 434 -0.15 31.56 -14.82
N GLY A 435 0.44 31.06 -13.72
CA GLY A 435 1.63 31.66 -13.09
C GLY A 435 1.31 32.63 -11.93
N ASP A 436 0.05 32.89 -11.63
CA ASP A 436 -0.36 33.67 -10.46
C ASP A 436 -0.48 32.75 -9.22
N ASP A 437 0.68 32.54 -8.57
CA ASP A 437 0.78 31.73 -7.35
C ASP A 437 0.02 32.32 -6.16
N TYR A 438 -0.14 33.67 -6.14
CA TYR A 438 -0.84 34.35 -5.06
C TYR A 438 -2.34 34.10 -5.09
N ALA A 439 -2.97 34.30 -6.24
CA ALA A 439 -4.38 34.01 -6.41
C ALA A 439 -4.69 32.50 -6.25
N ALA A 440 -3.78 31.64 -6.68
CA ALA A 440 -3.88 30.20 -6.50
C ALA A 440 -3.82 29.80 -5.02
N MET A 441 -2.91 30.38 -4.25
CA MET A 441 -2.77 30.15 -2.80
C MET A 441 -4.01 30.66 -2.07
N HIS A 442 -4.46 31.88 -2.37
CA HIS A 442 -5.69 32.45 -1.82
C HIS A 442 -6.87 31.51 -1.99
N GLN A 443 -7.12 31.04 -3.23
CA GLN A 443 -8.24 30.14 -3.52
C GLN A 443 -8.16 28.82 -2.76
N ALA A 444 -6.96 28.23 -2.65
CA ALA A 444 -6.75 26.96 -1.97
C ALA A 444 -6.98 27.08 -0.46
N LEU A 445 -6.41 28.11 0.16
CA LEU A 445 -6.56 28.38 1.59
C LEU A 445 -7.99 28.73 1.95
N THR A 446 -8.65 29.59 1.18
CA THR A 446 -10.07 29.92 1.39
C THR A 446 -10.93 28.66 1.38
N ARG A 447 -10.77 27.79 0.39
CA ARG A 447 -11.52 26.51 0.32
C ARG A 447 -11.23 25.59 1.49
N ARG A 448 -9.99 25.56 1.99
CA ARG A 448 -9.61 24.71 3.12
C ARG A 448 -10.18 25.23 4.43
N PHE A 449 -9.95 26.49 4.73
CA PHE A 449 -10.31 27.08 6.01
C PHE A 449 -11.80 27.39 6.14
N SER A 450 -12.53 27.67 5.05
CA SER A 450 -14.00 27.71 5.07
C SER A 450 -14.59 26.36 5.51
N LYS A 451 -14.09 25.24 4.99
CA LYS A 451 -14.53 23.90 5.42
C LYS A 451 -14.24 23.62 6.89
N ILE A 452 -13.09 24.06 7.41
CA ILE A 452 -12.77 23.95 8.84
C ILE A 452 -13.77 24.77 9.67
N LYS A 453 -14.08 25.97 9.24
CA LYS A 453 -15.08 26.85 9.89
C LYS A 453 -16.48 26.21 9.90
N ASP A 454 -16.85 25.49 8.84
CA ASP A 454 -18.09 24.73 8.74
C ASP A 454 -18.09 23.42 9.54
N GLY A 455 -17.02 23.14 10.31
CA GLY A 455 -16.87 21.94 11.14
C GLY A 455 -16.29 20.72 10.40
N GLU A 456 -15.88 20.85 9.15
CA GLU A 456 -15.29 19.78 8.34
C GLU A 456 -13.77 19.74 8.47
N GLY A 457 -13.25 19.26 9.58
CA GLY A 457 -11.81 19.05 9.77
C GLY A 457 -11.26 19.66 11.06
N LYS A 458 -9.94 19.56 11.22
CA LYS A 458 -9.22 20.08 12.39
C LYS A 458 -8.36 21.26 11.97
N LEU A 459 -8.31 22.30 12.82
CA LEU A 459 -7.40 23.40 12.65
C LEU A 459 -5.95 22.91 12.88
N PRO A 460 -4.97 23.32 12.06
CA PRO A 460 -3.57 23.06 12.34
C PRO A 460 -3.03 24.04 13.40
N ASP A 461 -2.00 23.63 14.14
CA ASP A 461 -1.26 24.49 15.06
C ASP A 461 -0.26 25.36 14.28
N VAL A 462 0.29 24.80 13.19
CA VAL A 462 1.26 25.47 12.31
C VAL A 462 0.88 25.27 10.85
N LEU A 463 0.79 26.36 10.11
CA LEU A 463 0.60 26.38 8.67
C LEU A 463 1.90 26.76 7.96
N LEU A 464 2.48 25.80 7.21
CA LEU A 464 3.64 26.03 6.34
C LEU A 464 3.15 26.44 4.94
N VAL A 465 3.82 27.44 4.39
CA VAL A 465 3.64 27.88 3.00
C VAL A 465 4.99 27.72 2.29
N ASP A 466 5.05 26.85 1.25
CA ASP A 466 6.27 26.73 0.43
C ASP A 466 6.36 27.95 -0.49
N GLY A 467 6.90 29.04 0.06
CA GLY A 467 6.99 30.31 -0.62
C GLY A 467 7.59 31.42 0.21
N GLY A 468 7.84 32.55 -0.44
CA GLY A 468 8.41 33.75 0.17
C GLY A 468 7.37 34.68 0.80
N LYS A 469 7.84 35.90 1.14
CA LYS A 469 7.06 36.98 1.80
C LYS A 469 5.67 37.20 1.22
N GLY A 470 5.53 37.20 -0.10
CA GLY A 470 4.24 37.48 -0.74
C GLY A 470 3.20 36.37 -0.56
N GLN A 471 3.61 35.10 -0.64
CA GLN A 471 2.71 33.96 -0.41
C GLN A 471 2.31 33.87 1.08
N LEU A 472 3.21 34.19 2.00
CA LEU A 472 2.91 34.28 3.42
C LEU A 472 1.90 35.41 3.71
N ALA A 473 2.10 36.60 3.11
CA ALA A 473 1.17 37.73 3.26
C ALA A 473 -0.25 37.36 2.76
N MET A 474 -0.34 36.66 1.62
CA MET A 474 -1.60 36.16 1.09
C MET A 474 -2.27 35.16 2.02
N ALA A 475 -1.50 34.23 2.62
CA ALA A 475 -2.03 33.28 3.60
C ALA A 475 -2.60 34.00 4.83
N ARG A 476 -1.91 35.03 5.32
CA ARG A 476 -2.36 35.87 6.43
C ARG A 476 -3.66 36.61 6.10
N GLU A 477 -3.76 37.20 4.90
CA GLU A 477 -4.96 37.89 4.43
C GLU A 477 -6.18 36.95 4.47
N VAL A 478 -6.08 35.76 3.90
CA VAL A 478 -7.16 34.76 3.91
C VAL A 478 -7.58 34.36 5.33
N LEU A 479 -6.62 34.15 6.24
CA LEU A 479 -6.92 33.79 7.62
C LEU A 479 -7.61 34.94 8.38
N GLN A 480 -7.23 36.18 8.11
CA GLN A 480 -7.90 37.36 8.65
C GLN A 480 -9.32 37.53 8.11
N GLU A 481 -9.55 37.39 6.80
CA GLU A 481 -10.86 37.41 6.16
C GLU A 481 -11.82 36.37 6.74
N LEU A 482 -11.30 35.18 7.00
CA LEU A 482 -12.08 34.08 7.56
C LEU A 482 -12.19 34.11 9.08
N ALA A 483 -11.55 35.07 9.75
CA ALA A 483 -11.48 35.20 11.21
C ALA A 483 -11.00 33.91 11.90
N VAL A 484 -9.94 33.29 11.34
CA VAL A 484 -9.31 32.10 11.91
C VAL A 484 -8.37 32.54 13.04
N PRO A 485 -8.58 32.11 14.31
CA PRO A 485 -7.75 32.53 15.42
C PRO A 485 -6.41 31.81 15.49
N ASP A 486 -5.40 32.46 16.08
CA ASP A 486 -4.17 31.93 16.68
C ASP A 486 -3.49 30.76 15.95
N LEU A 487 -3.24 30.94 14.64
CA LEU A 487 -2.52 29.98 13.82
C LEU A 487 -1.10 30.50 13.55
N ILE A 488 -0.08 29.71 13.86
CA ILE A 488 1.29 30.06 13.51
C ILE A 488 1.51 29.86 12.01
N LEU A 489 1.88 30.95 11.34
CA LEU A 489 2.22 30.96 9.92
C LEU A 489 3.74 30.87 9.72
N LEU A 490 4.20 29.92 8.91
CA LEU A 490 5.62 29.74 8.59
C LEU A 490 5.82 29.71 7.08
N GLY A 491 6.39 30.78 6.53
CA GLY A 491 6.82 30.84 5.14
C GLY A 491 8.22 30.22 4.99
N VAL A 492 8.41 29.40 3.95
CA VAL A 492 9.68 28.72 3.67
C VAL A 492 10.15 29.12 2.28
N ALA A 493 11.10 30.05 2.20
CA ALA A 493 11.67 30.48 0.93
C ALA A 493 13.02 29.79 0.64
N LYS A 494 13.27 29.53 -0.65
CA LYS A 494 14.57 29.07 -1.12
C LYS A 494 15.59 30.21 -0.96
N GLY A 495 16.67 29.96 -0.24
CA GLY A 495 17.74 30.92 -0.10
C GLY A 495 18.35 31.34 -1.45
N THR A 496 19.06 32.43 -1.49
CA THR A 496 19.65 33.04 -2.70
C THR A 496 20.49 32.07 -3.54
N THR A 497 21.13 31.10 -2.90
CA THR A 497 21.97 30.07 -3.56
C THR A 497 21.20 28.82 -4.01
N ARG A 498 19.92 28.69 -3.69
CA ARG A 498 19.07 27.51 -3.93
C ARG A 498 19.68 26.17 -3.43
N LYS A 499 20.64 26.20 -2.51
CA LYS A 499 21.19 25.00 -1.88
C LYS A 499 20.30 24.57 -0.71
N PRO A 500 20.01 23.28 -0.54
CA PRO A 500 19.33 22.77 0.66
C PRO A 500 20.12 23.12 1.92
N GLY A 501 19.43 23.50 3.01
CA GLY A 501 20.03 23.90 4.27
C GLY A 501 20.29 25.40 4.42
N LEU A 502 19.94 26.19 3.39
CA LEU A 502 20.02 27.67 3.41
C LEU A 502 18.67 28.31 3.12
N GLU A 503 17.61 27.68 3.61
CA GLU A 503 16.25 28.21 3.55
C GLU A 503 16.11 29.42 4.46
N VAL A 504 15.38 30.44 3.97
CA VAL A 504 14.98 31.60 4.75
C VAL A 504 13.54 31.38 5.22
N LEU A 505 13.34 31.49 6.52
CA LEU A 505 12.08 31.29 7.19
C LEU A 505 11.45 32.63 7.56
N TYR A 506 10.13 32.75 7.42
CA TYR A 506 9.34 33.92 7.75
C TYR A 506 8.25 33.51 8.74
N LEU A 507 8.23 34.10 9.93
CA LEU A 507 7.27 33.77 10.96
C LEU A 507 6.15 34.83 11.02
N ASN A 508 4.91 34.39 10.95
CA ASN A 508 3.65 35.16 11.10
C ASN A 508 3.50 36.38 10.20
N ASP A 509 4.58 37.06 9.87
CA ASP A 509 4.64 38.21 8.98
C ASP A 509 5.87 38.14 8.07
N ALA A 510 5.91 39.03 7.07
CA ALA A 510 7.03 39.08 6.14
C ALA A 510 8.23 39.87 6.68
N GLU A 511 8.16 40.42 7.88
CA GLU A 511 9.18 41.27 8.49
C GLU A 511 10.17 40.45 9.32
N HIS A 512 9.68 39.40 10.01
CA HIS A 512 10.50 38.51 10.83
C HIS A 512 11.09 37.37 10.00
N GLU A 513 12.30 37.58 9.47
CA GLU A 513 13.03 36.55 8.77
C GLU A 513 14.17 35.98 9.64
N PHE A 514 14.35 34.68 9.56
CA PHE A 514 15.42 33.98 10.25
C PHE A 514 15.92 32.77 9.46
N THR A 515 17.07 32.29 9.81
CA THR A 515 17.66 31.07 9.24
C THR A 515 18.03 30.12 10.36
N LEU A 516 17.96 28.82 10.07
CA LEU A 516 18.38 27.79 11.01
C LEU A 516 19.71 27.15 10.53
N PRO A 517 20.53 26.69 11.45
CA PRO A 517 21.72 25.91 11.09
C PRO A 517 21.35 24.69 10.25
N GLY A 518 22.19 24.34 9.25
CA GLY A 518 21.89 23.23 8.34
C GLY A 518 21.73 21.85 9.01
N ASN A 519 22.22 21.71 10.24
CA ASN A 519 22.05 20.51 11.08
C ASN A 519 20.89 20.62 12.09
N SER A 520 20.08 21.68 12.02
CA SER A 520 18.96 21.87 12.94
C SER A 520 17.87 20.80 12.74
N PRO A 521 17.44 20.08 13.79
CA PRO A 521 16.34 19.13 13.70
C PRO A 521 15.02 19.79 13.26
N ALA A 522 14.76 21.03 13.67
CA ALA A 522 13.60 21.81 13.24
C ALA A 522 13.63 22.08 11.72
N LEU A 523 14.80 22.48 11.18
CA LEU A 523 14.95 22.67 9.74
C LEU A 523 14.72 21.38 8.97
N HIS A 524 15.24 20.26 9.45
CA HIS A 524 15.03 18.95 8.83
C HIS A 524 13.55 18.54 8.82
N LEU A 525 12.75 18.89 9.85
CA LEU A 525 11.30 18.66 9.83
C LEU A 525 10.62 19.51 8.77
N ILE A 526 10.93 20.80 8.71
CA ILE A 526 10.37 21.74 7.73
C ILE A 526 10.67 21.25 6.30
N GLN A 527 11.92 20.87 6.02
CA GLN A 527 12.33 20.32 4.73
C GLN A 527 11.59 19.04 4.39
N GLN A 528 11.45 18.11 5.35
CA GLN A 528 10.73 16.86 5.16
C GLN A 528 9.26 17.09 4.79
N ILE A 529 8.58 18.03 5.46
CA ILE A 529 7.18 18.36 5.19
C ILE A 529 7.04 19.01 3.81
N ARG A 530 7.91 19.96 3.48
CA ARG A 530 7.94 20.63 2.17
C ARG A 530 8.19 19.64 1.02
N ASP A 531 9.19 18.78 1.16
CA ASP A 531 9.53 17.79 0.13
C ASP A 531 8.38 16.79 -0.10
N GLU A 532 7.66 16.43 0.97
CA GLU A 532 6.46 15.59 0.86
C GLU A 532 5.33 16.33 0.14
N SER A 533 5.13 17.64 0.39
CA SER A 533 4.14 18.46 -0.32
C SER A 533 4.44 18.50 -1.82
N HIS A 534 5.68 18.80 -2.16
CA HIS A 534 6.14 18.82 -3.55
C HIS A 534 6.02 17.45 -4.23
N ARG A 535 6.41 16.36 -3.54
CA ARG A 535 6.24 14.98 -4.03
C ARG A 535 4.77 14.65 -4.27
N PHE A 536 3.89 15.06 -3.38
CA PHE A 536 2.44 14.84 -3.50
C PHE A 536 1.85 15.60 -4.68
N ALA A 537 2.27 16.86 -4.92
CA ALA A 537 1.88 17.65 -6.07
C ALA A 537 2.27 16.97 -7.40
N ILE A 538 3.56 16.58 -7.56
CA ILE A 538 4.09 15.93 -8.78
C ILE A 538 3.33 14.65 -9.11
N THR A 539 3.02 13.81 -8.12
CA THR A 539 2.27 12.57 -8.34
C THR A 539 0.87 12.81 -8.89
N GLY A 540 0.21 13.91 -8.50
CA GLY A 540 -1.07 14.34 -9.02
C GLY A 540 -1.03 14.77 -10.48
N HIS A 541 0.00 15.53 -10.87
CA HIS A 541 0.22 15.94 -12.25
C HIS A 541 0.44 14.76 -13.19
N ARG A 542 1.28 13.78 -12.79
CA ARG A 542 1.52 12.58 -13.59
C ARG A 542 0.23 11.77 -13.84
N ALA A 543 -0.61 11.62 -12.84
CA ALA A 543 -1.90 10.91 -12.96
C ALA A 543 -2.87 11.63 -13.90
N ARG A 544 -2.93 12.98 -13.85
CA ARG A 544 -3.76 13.79 -14.75
C ARG A 544 -3.24 13.81 -16.17
N ARG A 545 -1.93 13.99 -16.39
CA ARG A 545 -1.32 13.90 -17.72
C ARG A 545 -1.60 12.55 -18.37
N ALA A 546 -1.53 11.46 -17.62
CA ALA A 546 -1.90 10.13 -18.11
C ALA A 546 -3.40 10.04 -18.47
N LYS A 547 -4.27 10.77 -17.77
CA LYS A 547 -5.70 10.82 -18.06
C LYS A 547 -6.01 11.77 -19.24
N ALA A 548 -5.41 12.97 -19.26
CA ALA A 548 -5.59 13.97 -20.33
C ALA A 548 -5.02 13.48 -21.67
N ARG A 549 -3.82 12.87 -21.68
CA ARG A 549 -3.24 12.25 -22.88
C ARG A 549 -4.11 11.13 -23.45
N ARG A 550 -4.97 10.51 -22.65
CA ARG A 550 -5.94 9.51 -23.13
C ARG A 550 -7.18 10.14 -23.77
N THR A 551 -7.43 11.43 -23.57
CA THR A 551 -8.70 12.06 -23.93
C THR A 551 -8.61 13.13 -25.03
N SER A 552 -7.54 13.95 -25.12
CA SER A 552 -7.66 15.23 -25.83
C SER A 552 -7.28 15.21 -27.32
N THR A 553 -6.22 14.55 -27.71
CA THR A 553 -5.68 14.72 -29.08
C THR A 553 -6.52 14.12 -30.20
N LEU A 554 -7.28 13.04 -29.91
CA LEU A 554 -8.18 12.42 -30.91
C LEU A 554 -9.60 13.00 -30.94
N GLU A 555 -9.99 13.77 -29.90
CA GLU A 555 -11.30 14.44 -29.84
C GLU A 555 -11.33 15.70 -30.72
N GLU A 556 -10.18 16.29 -31.00
CA GLU A 556 -10.04 17.47 -31.85
C GLU A 556 -10.10 17.14 -33.34
N VAL A 557 -9.99 15.85 -33.72
CA VAL A 557 -10.03 15.44 -35.13
C VAL A 557 -11.47 15.31 -35.60
N ALA A 558 -11.88 16.19 -36.50
CA ALA A 558 -13.22 16.16 -37.09
C ALA A 558 -13.51 14.79 -37.74
N GLY A 559 -14.63 14.15 -37.31
CA GLY A 559 -15.02 12.84 -37.79
C GLY A 559 -14.63 11.66 -36.91
N ILE A 560 -13.91 11.89 -35.78
CA ILE A 560 -13.61 10.85 -34.79
C ILE A 560 -14.57 10.98 -33.60
N GLY A 561 -15.64 10.19 -33.64
CA GLY A 561 -16.51 10.03 -32.46
C GLY A 561 -15.98 8.98 -31.47
N PRO A 562 -16.63 8.83 -30.29
CA PRO A 562 -16.18 7.94 -29.22
C PRO A 562 -15.96 6.47 -29.67
N LYS A 563 -16.74 5.99 -30.63
CA LYS A 563 -16.65 4.63 -31.18
C LYS A 563 -15.37 4.44 -32.01
N ARG A 564 -15.12 5.33 -33.00
CA ARG A 564 -13.92 5.28 -33.85
C ARG A 564 -12.65 5.50 -33.03
N ARG A 565 -12.70 6.40 -32.04
CA ARG A 565 -11.59 6.62 -31.12
C ARG A 565 -11.24 5.35 -30.33
N ARG A 566 -12.24 4.65 -29.79
CA ARG A 566 -12.01 3.38 -29.07
C ARG A 566 -11.43 2.31 -29.99
N GLU A 567 -11.90 2.21 -31.22
CA GLU A 567 -11.40 1.28 -32.22
C GLU A 567 -9.95 1.60 -32.63
N LEU A 568 -9.60 2.87 -32.85
CA LEU A 568 -8.22 3.31 -33.12
C LEU A 568 -7.29 3.00 -31.96
N LEU A 569 -7.66 3.38 -30.73
CA LEU A 569 -6.83 3.13 -29.56
C LEU A 569 -6.68 1.63 -29.27
N ASN A 570 -7.70 0.84 -29.55
CA ASN A 570 -7.61 -0.62 -29.45
C ASN A 570 -6.72 -1.20 -30.54
N HIS A 571 -6.87 -0.73 -31.79
CA HIS A 571 -6.11 -1.23 -32.94
C HIS A 571 -4.60 -0.98 -32.80
N PHE A 572 -4.22 0.21 -32.31
CA PHE A 572 -2.81 0.59 -32.14
C PHE A 572 -2.29 0.31 -30.72
N GLY A 573 -3.19 -0.07 -29.77
CA GLY A 573 -2.82 -0.36 -28.38
C GLY A 573 -2.55 0.89 -27.54
N GLY A 574 -2.89 2.09 -28.04
CA GLY A 574 -2.78 3.37 -27.31
C GLY A 574 -2.40 4.53 -28.22
N LEU A 575 -2.53 5.76 -27.67
CA LEU A 575 -2.24 6.99 -28.40
C LEU A 575 -0.76 7.10 -28.83
N GLN A 576 0.15 6.60 -27.99
CA GLN A 576 1.59 6.69 -28.25
C GLN A 576 2.02 5.83 -29.46
N GLU A 577 1.39 4.67 -29.66
CA GLU A 577 1.66 3.82 -30.82
C GLU A 577 0.92 4.34 -32.05
N LEU A 578 -0.27 4.90 -31.87
CA LEU A 578 -1.00 5.57 -32.95
C LEU A 578 -0.22 6.79 -33.47
N SER A 579 0.41 7.57 -32.60
CA SER A 579 1.23 8.72 -33.01
C SER A 579 2.52 8.33 -33.73
N ARG A 580 2.96 7.07 -33.64
CA ARG A 580 4.14 6.54 -34.34
C ARG A 580 3.78 5.84 -35.64
N ALA A 581 2.50 5.60 -35.87
CA ALA A 581 2.02 4.91 -37.05
C ALA A 581 1.96 5.87 -38.26
N SER A 582 2.29 5.37 -39.44
CA SER A 582 2.13 6.13 -40.69
C SER A 582 0.65 6.31 -41.06
N ALA A 583 0.32 7.29 -41.88
CA ALA A 583 -1.04 7.49 -42.39
C ALA A 583 -1.59 6.23 -43.10
N GLU A 584 -0.73 5.46 -43.77
CA GLU A 584 -1.11 4.20 -44.40
C GLU A 584 -1.44 3.10 -43.40
N GLU A 585 -0.75 3.03 -42.27
CA GLU A 585 -1.06 2.10 -41.18
C GLU A 585 -2.35 2.49 -40.47
N ILE A 586 -2.57 3.80 -40.24
CA ILE A 586 -3.81 4.32 -39.65
C ILE A 586 -5.02 4.02 -40.53
N ALA A 587 -4.88 4.07 -41.85
CA ALA A 587 -5.95 3.75 -42.80
C ALA A 587 -6.36 2.26 -42.79
N LYS A 588 -5.55 1.36 -42.22
CA LYS A 588 -5.88 -0.06 -42.04
C LYS A 588 -6.80 -0.34 -40.88
N ALA A 589 -7.00 0.65 -39.99
CA ALA A 589 -7.90 0.49 -38.85
C ALA A 589 -9.39 0.42 -39.31
N PRO A 590 -10.21 -0.42 -38.68
CA PRO A 590 -11.62 -0.56 -39.06
C PRO A 590 -12.37 0.78 -38.99
N GLY A 591 -13.08 1.14 -40.05
CA GLY A 591 -13.90 2.35 -40.12
C GLY A 591 -13.14 3.66 -40.36
N ILE A 592 -11.85 3.61 -40.68
CA ILE A 592 -11.00 4.75 -41.00
C ILE A 592 -10.72 4.84 -42.48
N SER A 593 -11.13 5.92 -43.12
CA SER A 593 -10.80 6.19 -44.55
C SER A 593 -9.40 6.78 -44.68
N LYS A 594 -8.77 6.68 -45.87
CA LYS A 594 -7.47 7.27 -46.15
C LYS A 594 -7.40 8.76 -45.80
N LYS A 595 -8.43 9.51 -46.17
CA LYS A 595 -8.55 10.95 -45.89
C LYS A 595 -8.62 11.25 -44.38
N LEU A 596 -9.30 10.39 -43.62
CA LEU A 596 -9.38 10.52 -42.17
C LEU A 596 -8.05 10.09 -41.49
N ALA A 597 -7.36 9.10 -42.03
CA ALA A 597 -6.04 8.68 -41.55
C ALA A 597 -4.97 9.77 -41.76
N GLU A 598 -4.98 10.47 -42.89
CA GLU A 598 -4.11 11.61 -43.16
C GLU A 598 -4.38 12.77 -42.19
N LEU A 599 -5.67 13.03 -41.88
CA LEU A 599 -6.05 14.06 -40.91
C LEU A 599 -5.62 13.71 -39.48
N ILE A 600 -5.78 12.43 -39.08
CA ILE A 600 -5.29 11.94 -37.79
C ILE A 600 -3.76 12.09 -37.70
N TYR A 601 -3.05 11.66 -38.75
CA TYR A 601 -1.60 11.75 -38.82
C TYR A 601 -1.13 13.21 -38.71
N ALA A 602 -1.75 14.11 -39.47
CA ALA A 602 -1.43 15.53 -39.44
C ALA A 602 -1.69 16.14 -38.04
N THR A 603 -2.82 15.82 -37.40
CA THR A 603 -3.16 16.34 -36.07
C THR A 603 -2.23 15.79 -34.98
N LEU A 604 -1.78 14.55 -35.08
CA LEU A 604 -0.86 13.94 -34.11
C LEU A 604 0.59 14.39 -34.27
N HIS A 605 0.96 15.00 -35.43
CA HIS A 605 2.30 15.48 -35.75
C HIS A 605 2.36 17.00 -36.02
N SER A 606 1.23 17.71 -35.88
CA SER A 606 1.26 19.17 -35.80
C SER A 606 1.80 19.58 -34.43
N GLU A 607 3.03 20.13 -34.40
CA GLU A 607 3.61 20.83 -33.25
C GLU A 607 2.90 22.16 -33.01
#